data_032ed3cb7fe2774a91afdacfea8154e3
#
_entry.id   032ed3cb7fe2774a91afdacfea8154e3
#
_cell.length_a   1.000
_cell.length_b   1.000
_cell.length_c   1.000
_cell.angle_alpha   90.00
_cell.angle_beta   90.00
_cell.angle_gamma   90.00
#
_symmetry.space_group_name_H-M   'P 1'
#
loop_
_entity.id
_entity.type
_entity.pdbx_description
1 polymer ?
#
loop_
_entity_poly.entity_id
_entity_poly.type
_entity_poly.pdbx_seq_one_letter_code
_entity_poly.pdbx_strand_id
1 'polypeptide(L)'
;MLLEQICKENDIKNIRREDWDSLAAEIRQFLIEKISINGGHLGSNLGAVELTMALHLFLNLPEDKIIWDVGHQSYTHKLLTGRREGFETLRKFGGMSGFPKRKESCCDAFDTGHSSTSISAGLGLVKARDIRGEKNTIVSVIGDGSLTGGMAYEAMNNAARMDTNFIIVLNDNNMSISENVGGVSKYLNSIRTADNYLNLKEGIYQSLLKKKHGSAIVDVIRKTKSSFKQLVIPGMFFEDMGITYLGPVDGHDIPAMLQVFKEAKRCKSAVLVHVLTQKGKGYEPAERHPARFHGAEPFDIATGVPKHKKIKANYTDVFSTVMVKLGQRNDKVVAITAAMPDGTGLKRFRNVYPDRFFDVGIAEQHAVTFAAGLAAGGMIPIVAVYSSFLQRAYDQILHDVCIQNLPVVFAVDRAGIVGSDGETHQGIFDLSYLSSIPNMHIMAPKNKWELSDMMKFAVKFGAPIAVRYPRGEAYDGLSEFREPLEYGKSEMIFDEKEIALLAVGSMVKTATEVRNALKEKGYHVTLVNGRFIKPIDTQMLDRLSQNHKLLVTMEENVESGGFGEKVRSYIDENGYNLSVLSVCVPDEYVEHGNVEILRKEIGIDAESVVNKIIQKMGK
;
A
#
# COMPACT_ATOMS: atom_id res chain seq x y z
N MET A 1 15.79 -32.52 -0.44
CA MET A 1 14.53 -31.87 -0.01
C MET A 1 13.56 -31.87 -1.18
N LEU A 2 12.25 -31.93 -0.94
CA LEU A 2 11.22 -31.89 -2.02
C LEU A 2 11.24 -30.56 -2.76
N LEU A 3 11.44 -29.45 -2.03
CA LEU A 3 11.52 -28.12 -2.61
C LEU A 3 12.69 -27.96 -3.62
N GLU A 4 13.74 -28.75 -3.50
CA GLU A 4 14.86 -28.75 -4.45
C GLU A 4 14.52 -29.37 -5.82
N GLN A 5 13.43 -30.13 -5.88
CA GLN A 5 12.93 -30.72 -7.12
C GLN A 5 12.11 -29.72 -7.95
N ILE A 6 11.79 -28.56 -7.36
CA ILE A 6 11.04 -27.49 -8.03
C ILE A 6 12.04 -26.50 -8.65
N CYS A 7 12.36 -26.68 -9.93
CA CYS A 7 13.31 -25.86 -10.66
C CYS A 7 12.65 -24.90 -11.66
N LYS A 8 11.39 -25.17 -12.04
CA LYS A 8 10.60 -24.35 -12.96
C LYS A 8 9.11 -24.51 -12.69
N GLU A 9 8.32 -23.74 -13.42
CA GLU A 9 6.85 -23.85 -13.39
C GLU A 9 6.38 -25.29 -13.71
N ASN A 10 5.27 -25.67 -13.10
CA ASN A 10 4.62 -26.99 -13.20
C ASN A 10 5.40 -28.18 -12.61
N ASP A 11 6.63 -28.03 -12.13
CA ASP A 11 7.39 -29.15 -11.51
C ASP A 11 6.68 -29.72 -10.29
N ILE A 12 5.88 -28.93 -9.56
CA ILE A 12 5.06 -29.41 -8.45
C ILE A 12 4.13 -30.58 -8.84
N LYS A 13 3.72 -30.69 -10.09
CA LYS A 13 2.88 -31.76 -10.60
C LYS A 13 3.56 -33.13 -10.60
N ASN A 14 4.89 -33.15 -10.52
CA ASN A 14 5.70 -34.36 -10.42
C ASN A 14 5.84 -34.86 -8.97
N ILE A 15 5.44 -34.03 -7.98
CA ILE A 15 5.46 -34.39 -6.55
C ILE A 15 4.27 -35.29 -6.26
N ARG A 16 4.52 -36.43 -5.61
CA ARG A 16 3.47 -37.38 -5.25
C ARG A 16 2.51 -36.77 -4.24
N ARG A 17 1.23 -37.16 -4.31
CA ARG A 17 0.19 -36.65 -3.44
C ARG A 17 0.51 -36.84 -1.94
N GLU A 18 1.12 -37.96 -1.58
CA GLU A 18 1.54 -38.29 -0.21
C GLU A 18 2.63 -37.36 0.35
N ASP A 19 3.37 -36.65 -0.52
CA ASP A 19 4.47 -35.77 -0.17
C ASP A 19 4.03 -34.28 -0.11
N TRP A 20 2.77 -33.92 -0.42
CA TRP A 20 2.32 -32.51 -0.48
C TRP A 20 2.41 -31.80 0.86
N ASP A 21 2.03 -32.47 1.96
CA ASP A 21 2.13 -31.88 3.30
C ASP A 21 3.60 -31.64 3.71
N SER A 22 4.49 -32.57 3.33
CA SER A 22 5.94 -32.43 3.55
C SER A 22 6.52 -31.26 2.75
N LEU A 23 6.10 -31.09 1.49
CA LEU A 23 6.51 -29.95 0.67
C LEU A 23 6.00 -28.62 1.26
N ALA A 24 4.76 -28.57 1.73
CA ALA A 24 4.20 -27.39 2.39
C ALA A 24 4.99 -27.01 3.65
N ALA A 25 5.43 -27.99 4.44
CA ALA A 25 6.27 -27.77 5.60
C ALA A 25 7.67 -27.25 5.22
N GLU A 26 8.31 -27.82 4.20
CA GLU A 26 9.59 -27.35 3.67
C GLU A 26 9.51 -25.90 3.15
N ILE A 27 8.45 -25.55 2.41
CA ILE A 27 8.19 -24.18 1.93
C ILE A 27 8.07 -23.21 3.11
N ARG A 28 7.30 -23.54 4.15
CA ARG A 28 7.17 -22.70 5.35
C ARG A 28 8.50 -22.47 6.04
N GLN A 29 9.25 -23.54 6.28
CA GLN A 29 10.56 -23.46 6.93
C GLN A 29 11.50 -22.55 6.12
N PHE A 30 11.57 -22.74 4.80
CA PHE A 30 12.35 -21.91 3.91
C PHE A 30 11.97 -20.42 3.99
N LEU A 31 10.67 -20.11 3.96
CA LEU A 31 10.18 -18.74 4.06
C LEU A 31 10.52 -18.10 5.41
N ILE A 32 10.35 -18.84 6.52
CA ILE A 32 10.72 -18.35 7.86
C ILE A 32 12.22 -18.01 7.91
N GLU A 33 13.08 -18.90 7.42
CA GLU A 33 14.54 -18.68 7.40
C GLU A 33 14.91 -17.45 6.56
N LYS A 34 14.45 -17.37 5.31
CA LYS A 34 14.84 -16.27 4.41
C LYS A 34 14.28 -14.91 4.84
N ILE A 35 13.04 -14.87 5.31
CA ILE A 35 12.42 -13.60 5.74
C ILE A 35 12.97 -13.16 7.10
N SER A 36 13.42 -14.09 7.97
CA SER A 36 14.10 -13.73 9.22
C SER A 36 15.41 -12.94 9.01
N ILE A 37 16.00 -13.08 7.81
CA ILE A 37 17.25 -12.40 7.42
C ILE A 37 16.95 -11.12 6.61
N ASN A 38 16.08 -11.21 5.61
CA ASN A 38 15.86 -10.14 4.64
C ASN A 38 14.69 -9.21 5.01
N GLY A 39 13.84 -9.63 5.95
CA GLY A 39 12.53 -9.01 6.14
C GLY A 39 11.57 -9.35 5.00
N GLY A 40 10.29 -8.99 5.15
CA GLY A 40 9.26 -9.22 4.13
C GLY A 40 7.90 -9.61 4.70
N HIS A 41 6.99 -10.06 3.80
CA HIS A 41 5.60 -10.36 4.13
C HIS A 41 5.43 -11.81 4.59
N LEU A 42 5.84 -12.14 5.84
CA LEU A 42 5.83 -13.53 6.30
C LEU A 42 4.42 -14.08 6.57
N GLY A 43 3.63 -13.37 7.39
CA GLY A 43 2.35 -13.90 7.87
C GLY A 43 1.36 -14.26 6.76
N SER A 44 1.25 -13.41 5.74
CA SER A 44 0.37 -13.63 4.58
C SER A 44 0.84 -14.82 3.72
N ASN A 45 2.14 -14.98 3.56
CA ASN A 45 2.71 -16.09 2.78
C ASN A 45 2.55 -17.44 3.48
N LEU A 46 2.79 -17.50 4.79
CA LEU A 46 2.60 -18.75 5.56
C LEU A 46 1.15 -19.24 5.53
N GLY A 47 0.19 -18.30 5.50
CA GLY A 47 -1.23 -18.64 5.40
C GLY A 47 -1.66 -19.14 4.02
N ALA A 48 -0.94 -18.80 2.96
CA ALA A 48 -1.33 -19.07 1.58
C ALA A 48 -0.53 -20.22 0.92
N VAL A 49 0.24 -21.01 1.67
CA VAL A 49 1.12 -22.05 1.10
C VAL A 49 0.30 -23.11 0.36
N GLU A 50 -0.62 -23.79 1.03
CA GLU A 50 -1.42 -24.88 0.42
C GLU A 50 -2.35 -24.33 -0.66
N LEU A 51 -2.94 -23.15 -0.46
CA LEU A 51 -3.74 -22.49 -1.51
C LEU A 51 -2.92 -22.27 -2.78
N THR A 52 -1.70 -21.78 -2.65
CA THR A 52 -0.80 -21.56 -3.80
C THR A 52 -0.39 -22.88 -4.45
N MET A 53 -0.06 -23.90 -3.65
CA MET A 53 0.23 -25.25 -4.15
C MET A 53 -0.96 -25.82 -4.93
N ALA A 54 -2.17 -25.71 -4.39
CA ALA A 54 -3.39 -26.20 -5.05
C ALA A 54 -3.63 -25.49 -6.40
N LEU A 55 -3.42 -24.17 -6.46
CA LEU A 55 -3.52 -23.41 -7.72
C LEU A 55 -2.48 -23.89 -8.74
N HIS A 56 -1.23 -24.12 -8.35
CA HIS A 56 -0.16 -24.61 -9.23
C HIS A 56 -0.38 -26.07 -9.68
N LEU A 57 -0.97 -26.91 -8.85
CA LEU A 57 -1.37 -28.26 -9.24
C LEU A 57 -2.54 -28.26 -10.21
N PHE A 58 -3.44 -27.28 -10.11
CA PHE A 58 -4.62 -27.15 -10.94
C PHE A 58 -4.35 -26.51 -12.30
N LEU A 59 -3.52 -25.48 -12.36
CA LEU A 59 -3.24 -24.65 -13.54
C LEU A 59 -2.01 -25.11 -14.31
N ASN A 60 -1.94 -24.81 -15.61
CA ASN A 60 -0.77 -24.96 -16.45
C ASN A 60 -0.18 -23.57 -16.72
N LEU A 61 0.85 -23.18 -15.97
CA LEU A 61 1.52 -21.92 -16.16
C LEU A 61 2.63 -22.07 -17.24
N PRO A 62 2.90 -21.05 -18.06
CA PRO A 62 2.30 -19.71 -18.04
C PRO A 62 1.04 -19.53 -18.90
N GLU A 63 0.49 -20.60 -19.55
CA GLU A 63 -0.71 -20.50 -20.40
C GLU A 63 -1.91 -20.04 -19.57
N ASP A 64 -2.24 -20.76 -18.48
CA ASP A 64 -3.20 -20.30 -17.50
C ASP A 64 -2.62 -19.12 -16.71
N LYS A 65 -3.46 -18.24 -16.15
CA LYS A 65 -3.02 -17.01 -15.50
C LYS A 65 -3.50 -16.94 -14.06
N ILE A 66 -2.60 -16.50 -13.16
CA ILE A 66 -2.92 -16.12 -11.79
C ILE A 66 -2.64 -14.63 -11.62
N ILE A 67 -3.63 -13.88 -11.13
CA ILE A 67 -3.49 -12.48 -10.76
C ILE A 67 -3.62 -12.38 -9.24
N TRP A 68 -2.55 -11.98 -8.58
CA TRP A 68 -2.50 -11.81 -7.14
C TRP A 68 -2.93 -10.39 -6.75
N ASP A 69 -3.97 -10.25 -5.93
CA ASP A 69 -4.33 -8.95 -5.35
C ASP A 69 -3.26 -8.51 -4.36
N VAL A 70 -2.81 -7.27 -4.43
CA VAL A 70 -1.62 -6.76 -3.74
C VAL A 70 -0.34 -7.52 -4.17
N GLY A 71 -0.35 -8.84 -4.08
CA GLY A 71 0.77 -9.71 -4.45
C GLY A 71 1.78 -9.98 -3.33
N HIS A 72 1.59 -9.42 -2.15
CA HIS A 72 2.49 -9.63 -0.99
C HIS A 72 2.46 -11.08 -0.46
N GLN A 73 1.48 -11.90 -0.82
CA GLN A 73 1.34 -13.32 -0.48
C GLN A 73 1.88 -14.27 -1.56
N SER A 74 2.65 -13.77 -2.54
CA SER A 74 3.07 -14.55 -3.73
C SER A 74 4.44 -15.25 -3.60
N TYR A 75 5.04 -15.32 -2.41
CA TYR A 75 6.37 -15.91 -2.27
C TYR A 75 6.38 -17.41 -2.58
N THR A 76 5.35 -18.15 -2.18
CA THR A 76 5.18 -19.55 -2.58
C THR A 76 5.04 -19.69 -4.10
N HIS A 77 4.33 -18.78 -4.78
CA HIS A 77 4.27 -18.73 -6.23
C HIS A 77 5.66 -18.53 -6.88
N LYS A 78 6.49 -17.64 -6.31
CA LYS A 78 7.87 -17.46 -6.77
C LYS A 78 8.71 -18.73 -6.59
N LEU A 79 8.57 -19.44 -5.46
CA LEU A 79 9.24 -20.74 -5.23
C LEU A 79 8.80 -21.78 -6.26
N LEU A 80 7.49 -21.93 -6.49
CA LEU A 80 6.92 -22.92 -7.40
C LEU A 80 7.12 -22.61 -8.88
N THR A 81 7.69 -21.45 -9.19
CA THR A 81 8.13 -21.05 -10.54
C THR A 81 9.66 -20.99 -10.68
N GLY A 82 10.40 -21.70 -9.80
CA GLY A 82 11.85 -21.90 -9.90
C GLY A 82 12.71 -20.75 -9.42
N ARG A 83 12.16 -19.75 -8.71
CA ARG A 83 12.90 -18.55 -8.27
C ARG A 83 13.48 -18.66 -6.86
N ARG A 84 13.80 -19.88 -6.39
CA ARG A 84 14.30 -20.12 -5.03
C ARG A 84 15.57 -19.33 -4.71
N GLU A 85 16.53 -19.25 -5.61
CA GLU A 85 17.79 -18.53 -5.42
C GLU A 85 17.58 -17.02 -5.27
N GLY A 86 16.56 -16.44 -5.90
CA GLY A 86 16.21 -15.03 -5.78
C GLY A 86 15.89 -14.58 -4.35
N PHE A 87 15.55 -15.50 -3.45
CA PHE A 87 15.29 -15.20 -2.04
C PHE A 87 16.53 -14.73 -1.26
N GLU A 88 17.74 -14.95 -1.74
CA GLU A 88 18.96 -14.38 -1.14
C GLU A 88 18.99 -12.85 -1.27
N THR A 89 18.40 -12.34 -2.33
CA THR A 89 18.35 -10.91 -2.65
C THR A 89 16.93 -10.34 -2.61
N LEU A 90 16.00 -11.04 -1.97
CA LEU A 90 14.60 -10.59 -1.86
C LEU A 90 14.52 -9.19 -1.27
N ARG A 91 13.87 -8.25 -1.98
CA ARG A 91 13.66 -6.85 -1.60
C ARG A 91 14.94 -6.01 -1.45
N LYS A 92 16.08 -6.50 -1.94
CA LYS A 92 17.34 -5.76 -2.03
C LYS A 92 17.47 -5.13 -3.42
N PHE A 93 18.18 -4.02 -3.50
CA PHE A 93 18.43 -3.34 -4.78
C PHE A 93 19.05 -4.29 -5.82
N GLY A 94 18.50 -4.29 -7.03
CA GLY A 94 18.89 -5.21 -8.11
C GLY A 94 18.52 -6.68 -7.88
N GLY A 95 17.82 -7.01 -6.79
CA GLY A 95 17.38 -8.36 -6.46
C GLY A 95 15.92 -8.63 -6.79
N MET A 96 15.40 -9.74 -6.26
CA MET A 96 14.02 -10.15 -6.48
C MET A 96 13.02 -9.26 -5.72
N SER A 97 11.96 -8.81 -6.40
CA SER A 97 10.88 -8.02 -5.81
C SER A 97 10.07 -8.81 -4.77
N GLY A 98 9.52 -8.09 -3.78
CA GLY A 98 8.52 -8.64 -2.84
C GLY A 98 7.12 -8.83 -3.41
N PHE A 99 6.91 -8.49 -4.69
CA PHE A 99 5.63 -8.58 -5.42
C PHE A 99 5.82 -9.28 -6.76
N PRO A 100 4.75 -9.80 -7.39
CA PRO A 100 4.83 -10.31 -8.76
C PRO A 100 5.31 -9.25 -9.72
N LYS A 101 6.21 -9.62 -10.63
CA LYS A 101 6.78 -8.76 -11.66
C LYS A 101 6.90 -9.52 -12.98
N ARG A 102 6.25 -9.03 -14.02
CA ARG A 102 6.30 -9.61 -15.37
C ARG A 102 7.72 -9.66 -15.94
N LYS A 103 8.58 -8.74 -15.50
CA LYS A 103 10.01 -8.74 -15.88
C LYS A 103 10.81 -9.85 -15.20
N GLU A 104 10.33 -10.43 -14.09
CA GLU A 104 11.01 -11.52 -13.39
C GLU A 104 10.61 -12.90 -13.90
N SER A 105 9.35 -13.08 -14.34
CA SER A 105 8.84 -14.37 -14.78
C SER A 105 7.65 -14.24 -15.71
N CYS A 106 7.58 -15.08 -16.75
CA CYS A 106 6.40 -15.20 -17.62
C CYS A 106 5.16 -15.74 -16.88
N CYS A 107 5.34 -16.33 -15.68
CA CYS A 107 4.26 -16.80 -14.81
C CYS A 107 3.62 -15.67 -14.00
N ASP A 108 4.26 -14.51 -13.90
CA ASP A 108 3.69 -13.32 -13.26
C ASP A 108 2.81 -12.58 -14.29
N ALA A 109 1.51 -12.89 -14.30
CA ALA A 109 0.60 -12.42 -15.35
C ALA A 109 0.36 -10.90 -15.29
N PHE A 110 0.51 -10.28 -14.13
CA PHE A 110 0.25 -8.85 -13.89
C PHE A 110 1.13 -8.32 -12.74
N ASP A 111 1.72 -7.13 -12.92
CA ASP A 111 2.46 -6.45 -11.86
C ASP A 111 1.47 -5.90 -10.84
N THR A 112 1.68 -6.21 -9.56
CA THR A 112 0.78 -5.81 -8.48
C THR A 112 1.54 -5.16 -7.33
N GLY A 113 0.83 -4.55 -6.40
CA GLY A 113 1.36 -3.88 -5.20
C GLY A 113 0.25 -3.20 -4.41
N HIS A 114 -0.76 -2.65 -5.11
CA HIS A 114 -1.94 -2.06 -4.51
C HIS A 114 -3.11 -3.06 -4.48
N SER A 115 -4.02 -2.89 -3.52
CA SER A 115 -5.18 -3.76 -3.31
C SER A 115 -6.30 -3.55 -4.32
N SER A 116 -7.23 -4.51 -4.37
CA SER A 116 -8.54 -4.42 -5.03
C SER A 116 -8.51 -4.37 -6.56
N THR A 117 -7.35 -4.60 -7.19
CA THR A 117 -7.17 -4.50 -8.65
C THR A 117 -7.28 -5.85 -9.36
N SER A 118 -7.12 -6.97 -8.66
CA SER A 118 -6.96 -8.29 -9.26
C SER A 118 -8.18 -8.76 -10.05
N ILE A 119 -9.40 -8.47 -9.57
CA ILE A 119 -10.63 -8.86 -10.26
C ILE A 119 -10.77 -8.09 -11.57
N SER A 120 -10.52 -6.77 -11.56
CA SER A 120 -10.54 -5.93 -12.78
C SER A 120 -9.51 -6.38 -13.80
N ALA A 121 -8.26 -6.60 -13.38
CA ALA A 121 -7.19 -7.08 -14.25
C ALA A 121 -7.50 -8.47 -14.82
N GLY A 122 -8.00 -9.39 -13.97
CA GLY A 122 -8.42 -10.72 -14.38
C GLY A 122 -9.57 -10.68 -15.39
N LEU A 123 -10.56 -9.83 -15.17
CA LEU A 123 -11.69 -9.61 -16.08
C LEU A 123 -11.19 -9.14 -17.46
N GLY A 124 -10.23 -8.21 -17.49
CA GLY A 124 -9.59 -7.75 -18.72
C GLY A 124 -8.87 -8.89 -19.46
N LEU A 125 -8.12 -9.73 -18.74
CA LEU A 125 -7.47 -10.90 -19.32
C LEU A 125 -8.46 -11.93 -19.84
N VAL A 126 -9.59 -12.17 -19.14
CA VAL A 126 -10.69 -13.04 -19.61
C VAL A 126 -11.26 -12.52 -20.91
N LYS A 127 -11.54 -11.23 -21.02
CA LYS A 127 -12.06 -10.64 -22.27
C LYS A 127 -11.03 -10.73 -23.40
N ALA A 128 -9.77 -10.49 -23.14
CA ALA A 128 -8.70 -10.67 -24.13
C ALA A 128 -8.60 -12.12 -24.63
N ARG A 129 -8.68 -13.10 -23.71
CA ARG A 129 -8.75 -14.53 -24.02
C ARG A 129 -9.94 -14.84 -24.94
N ASP A 130 -11.13 -14.38 -24.58
CA ASP A 130 -12.36 -14.65 -25.31
C ASP A 130 -12.31 -14.07 -26.74
N ILE A 131 -11.82 -12.82 -26.88
CA ILE A 131 -11.65 -12.17 -28.19
C ILE A 131 -10.67 -12.95 -29.09
N ARG A 132 -9.61 -13.52 -28.50
CA ARG A 132 -8.63 -14.36 -29.24
C ARG A 132 -9.12 -15.77 -29.48
N GLY A 133 -10.27 -16.17 -28.95
CA GLY A 133 -10.78 -17.54 -29.03
C GLY A 133 -9.99 -18.58 -28.23
N GLU A 134 -9.17 -18.14 -27.30
CA GLU A 134 -8.37 -18.98 -26.40
C GLU A 134 -9.24 -19.58 -25.28
N LYS A 135 -8.74 -20.61 -24.58
CA LYS A 135 -9.50 -21.35 -23.55
C LYS A 135 -8.75 -21.53 -22.24
N ASN A 136 -7.65 -20.82 -22.07
CA ASN A 136 -6.86 -20.87 -20.83
C ASN A 136 -7.67 -20.37 -19.62
N THR A 137 -7.35 -20.93 -18.46
CA THR A 137 -8.00 -20.57 -17.20
C THR A 137 -7.38 -19.29 -16.64
N ILE A 138 -8.22 -18.38 -16.17
CA ILE A 138 -7.80 -17.15 -15.52
C ILE A 138 -8.35 -17.11 -14.10
N VAL A 139 -7.47 -16.92 -13.13
CA VAL A 139 -7.77 -16.91 -11.72
C VAL A 139 -7.29 -15.59 -11.10
N SER A 140 -8.18 -14.87 -10.45
CA SER A 140 -7.83 -13.74 -9.58
C SER A 140 -7.90 -14.18 -8.13
N VAL A 141 -6.83 -13.95 -7.36
CA VAL A 141 -6.78 -14.24 -5.92
C VAL A 141 -6.86 -12.92 -5.16
N ILE A 142 -7.93 -12.73 -4.41
CA ILE A 142 -8.19 -11.53 -3.63
C ILE A 142 -8.31 -11.87 -2.14
N GLY A 143 -7.71 -11.07 -1.27
CA GLY A 143 -7.88 -11.17 0.18
C GLY A 143 -9.19 -10.51 0.65
N ASP A 144 -9.71 -10.98 1.76
CA ASP A 144 -10.91 -10.44 2.42
C ASP A 144 -10.77 -8.95 2.79
N GLY A 145 -9.57 -8.50 3.19
CA GLY A 145 -9.27 -7.08 3.37
C GLY A 145 -9.36 -6.27 2.09
N SER A 146 -8.80 -6.77 0.99
CA SER A 146 -8.85 -6.11 -0.33
C SER A 146 -10.26 -6.06 -0.91
N LEU A 147 -11.14 -6.99 -0.51
CA LEU A 147 -12.54 -7.01 -0.91
C LEU A 147 -13.32 -5.81 -0.33
N THR A 148 -12.79 -5.08 0.64
CA THR A 148 -13.43 -3.85 1.17
C THR A 148 -13.28 -2.65 0.23
N GLY A 149 -12.41 -2.69 -0.77
CA GLY A 149 -12.20 -1.62 -1.74
C GLY A 149 -13.28 -1.57 -2.82
N GLY A 150 -13.71 -0.36 -3.19
CA GLY A 150 -14.80 -0.13 -4.15
C GLY A 150 -14.57 -0.77 -5.52
N MET A 151 -13.33 -0.71 -6.05
CA MET A 151 -12.98 -1.29 -7.36
C MET A 151 -13.27 -2.80 -7.44
N ALA A 152 -13.13 -3.55 -6.34
CA ALA A 152 -13.49 -4.98 -6.32
C ALA A 152 -14.98 -5.18 -6.62
N TYR A 153 -15.86 -4.34 -6.07
CA TYR A 153 -17.31 -4.38 -6.33
C TYR A 153 -17.66 -3.94 -7.74
N GLU A 154 -17.00 -2.89 -8.25
CA GLU A 154 -17.16 -2.44 -9.65
C GLU A 154 -16.81 -3.58 -10.61
N ALA A 155 -15.71 -4.27 -10.36
CA ALA A 155 -15.28 -5.41 -11.17
C ALA A 155 -16.24 -6.61 -11.04
N MET A 156 -16.69 -6.96 -9.83
CA MET A 156 -17.66 -8.02 -9.62
C MET A 156 -19.02 -7.72 -10.28
N ASN A 157 -19.50 -6.49 -10.22
CA ASN A 157 -20.70 -6.05 -10.90
C ASN A 157 -20.63 -6.28 -12.42
N ASN A 158 -19.47 -6.05 -13.03
CA ASN A 158 -19.23 -6.33 -14.44
C ASN A 158 -19.04 -7.84 -14.71
N ALA A 159 -18.33 -8.57 -13.83
CA ALA A 159 -18.11 -10.01 -13.95
C ALA A 159 -19.41 -10.81 -13.87
N ALA A 160 -20.38 -10.35 -13.08
CA ALA A 160 -21.70 -10.99 -12.92
C ALA A 160 -22.52 -11.07 -14.22
N ARG A 161 -22.19 -10.28 -15.24
CA ARG A 161 -22.87 -10.29 -16.56
C ARG A 161 -22.16 -11.14 -17.61
N MET A 162 -21.15 -11.90 -17.22
CA MET A 162 -20.36 -12.68 -18.17
C MET A 162 -20.94 -14.09 -18.36
N ASP A 163 -20.97 -14.52 -19.63
CA ASP A 163 -21.32 -15.89 -20.03
C ASP A 163 -20.07 -16.74 -20.32
N THR A 164 -18.96 -16.45 -19.61
CA THR A 164 -17.68 -17.13 -19.78
C THR A 164 -17.02 -17.38 -18.43
N ASN A 165 -16.17 -18.41 -18.36
CA ASN A 165 -15.51 -18.80 -17.11
C ASN A 165 -14.50 -17.75 -16.65
N PHE A 166 -14.66 -17.29 -15.41
CA PHE A 166 -13.70 -16.50 -14.66
C PHE A 166 -13.71 -16.95 -13.20
N ILE A 167 -12.56 -17.35 -12.66
CA ILE A 167 -12.45 -17.83 -11.28
C ILE A 167 -11.89 -16.71 -10.40
N ILE A 168 -12.64 -16.35 -9.37
CA ILE A 168 -12.25 -15.42 -8.33
C ILE A 168 -12.04 -16.22 -7.04
N VAL A 169 -10.84 -16.31 -6.53
CA VAL A 169 -10.53 -16.97 -5.26
C VAL A 169 -10.49 -15.91 -4.16
N LEU A 170 -11.46 -15.98 -3.25
CA LEU A 170 -11.49 -15.17 -2.03
C LEU A 170 -10.68 -15.90 -0.95
N ASN A 171 -9.48 -15.41 -0.67
CA ASN A 171 -8.64 -15.88 0.44
C ASN A 171 -9.03 -15.16 1.73
N ASP A 172 -9.83 -15.80 2.55
CA ASP A 172 -10.38 -15.24 3.77
C ASP A 172 -9.63 -15.73 5.01
N ASN A 173 -8.92 -14.82 5.67
CA ASN A 173 -8.21 -15.07 6.94
C ASN A 173 -8.62 -14.10 8.06
N ASN A 174 -9.68 -13.32 7.86
CA ASN A 174 -10.22 -12.31 8.78
C ASN A 174 -9.27 -11.12 9.07
N MET A 175 -8.24 -10.95 8.28
CA MET A 175 -7.22 -9.93 8.55
C MET A 175 -6.67 -9.27 7.28
N SER A 176 -6.62 -7.95 7.31
CA SER A 176 -5.74 -7.15 6.46
C SER A 176 -4.38 -6.93 7.16
N ILE A 177 -3.93 -5.70 7.33
CA ILE A 177 -2.84 -5.34 8.26
C ILE A 177 -3.34 -5.49 9.71
N SER A 178 -4.59 -5.07 9.98
CA SER A 178 -5.34 -5.25 11.22
C SER A 178 -6.59 -6.11 10.98
N GLU A 179 -7.42 -6.33 12.01
CA GLU A 179 -8.72 -6.97 11.83
C GLU A 179 -9.58 -6.17 10.84
N ASN A 180 -10.28 -6.89 9.98
CA ASN A 180 -11.13 -6.26 8.98
C ASN A 180 -12.36 -5.61 9.62
N VAL A 181 -12.79 -4.49 9.04
CA VAL A 181 -13.93 -3.69 9.53
C VAL A 181 -15.09 -3.70 8.53
N GLY A 182 -16.29 -3.35 9.02
CA GLY A 182 -17.47 -3.12 8.19
C GLY A 182 -18.40 -4.30 8.01
N GLY A 183 -19.46 -4.09 7.23
CA GLY A 183 -20.56 -5.04 7.05
C GLY A 183 -20.14 -6.31 6.32
N VAL A 184 -19.26 -6.19 5.32
CA VAL A 184 -18.76 -7.34 4.55
C VAL A 184 -17.92 -8.26 5.43
N SER A 185 -17.05 -7.70 6.28
CA SER A 185 -16.29 -8.48 7.24
C SER A 185 -17.19 -9.22 8.22
N LYS A 186 -18.25 -8.57 8.74
CA LYS A 186 -19.27 -9.24 9.57
C LYS A 186 -19.97 -10.36 8.83
N TYR A 187 -20.32 -10.15 7.56
CA TYR A 187 -20.94 -11.15 6.72
C TYR A 187 -20.03 -12.36 6.51
N LEU A 188 -18.77 -12.16 6.12
CA LEU A 188 -17.79 -13.24 5.95
C LEU A 188 -17.56 -14.00 7.27
N ASN A 189 -17.48 -13.28 8.38
CA ASN A 189 -17.34 -13.89 9.70
C ASN A 189 -18.56 -14.76 10.09
N SER A 190 -19.78 -14.36 9.72
CA SER A 190 -20.98 -15.18 9.94
C SER A 190 -20.95 -16.48 9.13
N ILE A 191 -20.37 -16.46 7.94
CA ILE A 191 -20.15 -17.67 7.12
C ILE A 191 -19.16 -18.61 7.79
N ARG A 192 -18.07 -18.06 8.32
CA ARG A 192 -16.97 -18.81 8.95
C ARG A 192 -17.40 -19.53 10.23
N THR A 193 -18.28 -18.90 11.01
CA THR A 193 -18.71 -19.41 12.34
C THR A 193 -19.96 -20.31 12.29
N ALA A 194 -20.54 -20.54 11.12
CA ALA A 194 -21.73 -21.36 10.96
C ALA A 194 -21.43 -22.88 10.97
N ASP A 195 -21.09 -23.43 12.12
CA ASP A 195 -20.74 -24.87 12.33
C ASP A 195 -21.77 -25.86 11.81
N ASN A 196 -23.06 -25.51 11.79
CA ASN A 196 -24.13 -26.37 11.29
C ASN A 196 -24.29 -26.40 9.76
N TYR A 197 -23.59 -25.50 9.05
CA TYR A 197 -23.79 -25.34 7.60
C TYR A 197 -23.00 -26.35 6.77
N LEU A 198 -21.76 -26.68 7.18
CA LEU A 198 -20.97 -27.72 6.51
C LEU A 198 -21.70 -29.05 6.51
N ASN A 199 -22.32 -29.42 7.65
CA ASN A 199 -23.11 -30.65 7.78
C ASN A 199 -24.45 -30.60 7.00
N LEU A 200 -25.11 -29.46 6.90
CA LEU A 200 -26.36 -29.29 6.18
C LEU A 200 -26.14 -29.31 4.65
N LYS A 201 -25.07 -28.68 4.16
CA LYS A 201 -24.74 -28.61 2.74
C LYS A 201 -24.24 -29.96 2.21
N GLU A 202 -23.46 -30.70 2.99
CA GLU A 202 -23.06 -32.06 2.65
C GLU A 202 -24.27 -32.99 2.52
N GLY A 203 -25.23 -32.89 3.43
CA GLY A 203 -26.49 -33.61 3.37
C GLY A 203 -27.36 -33.25 2.15
N ILE A 204 -27.46 -31.97 1.82
CA ILE A 204 -28.22 -31.47 0.65
C ILE A 204 -27.49 -31.82 -0.66
N TYR A 205 -26.15 -31.63 -0.71
CA TYR A 205 -25.33 -31.91 -1.88
C TYR A 205 -25.31 -33.41 -2.22
N GLN A 206 -25.16 -34.28 -1.22
CA GLN A 206 -25.28 -35.74 -1.38
C GLN A 206 -26.69 -36.19 -1.82
N SER A 207 -27.73 -35.47 -1.38
CA SER A 207 -29.12 -35.71 -1.81
C SER A 207 -29.38 -35.24 -3.25
N LEU A 208 -28.75 -34.15 -3.69
CA LEU A 208 -28.86 -33.62 -5.06
C LEU A 208 -28.08 -34.45 -6.07
N LEU A 209 -26.92 -34.98 -5.70
CA LEU A 209 -26.12 -35.88 -6.56
C LEU A 209 -26.82 -37.24 -6.78
N LYS A 210 -27.70 -37.67 -5.88
CA LYS A 210 -28.46 -38.95 -5.97
C LYS A 210 -29.74 -38.86 -6.81
N LYS A 211 -30.20 -37.66 -7.23
CA LYS A 211 -31.42 -37.48 -8.01
C LYS A 211 -31.17 -36.91 -9.41
N LYS A 212 -31.53 -37.69 -10.42
CA LYS A 212 -31.39 -37.44 -11.87
C LYS A 212 -32.22 -36.26 -12.45
N HIS A 213 -32.86 -35.42 -11.64
CA HIS A 213 -33.73 -34.31 -12.10
C HIS A 213 -33.52 -33.06 -11.25
N GLY A 214 -32.42 -32.34 -11.51
CA GLY A 214 -31.97 -31.19 -10.71
C GLY A 214 -32.71 -29.84 -10.95
N SER A 215 -33.56 -29.70 -11.98
CA SER A 215 -34.24 -28.43 -12.31
C SER A 215 -35.46 -28.10 -11.44
N ALA A 216 -36.21 -29.11 -10.98
CA ALA A 216 -37.42 -28.89 -10.18
C ALA A 216 -37.15 -28.45 -8.72
N ILE A 217 -35.98 -28.74 -8.17
CA ILE A 217 -35.61 -28.41 -6.78
C ILE A 217 -35.18 -26.96 -6.63
N VAL A 218 -34.53 -26.39 -7.64
CA VAL A 218 -34.16 -24.95 -7.69
C VAL A 218 -35.42 -24.07 -7.66
N ASP A 219 -36.50 -24.48 -8.32
CA ASP A 219 -37.79 -23.77 -8.31
C ASP A 219 -38.56 -23.89 -6.99
N VAL A 220 -38.41 -24.99 -6.26
CA VAL A 220 -39.01 -25.16 -4.93
C VAL A 220 -38.29 -24.29 -3.89
N ILE A 221 -36.97 -24.19 -3.94
CA ILE A 221 -36.19 -23.33 -3.05
C ILE A 221 -36.50 -21.84 -3.34
N ARG A 222 -36.71 -21.44 -4.61
CA ARG A 222 -37.14 -20.09 -4.98
C ARG A 222 -38.53 -19.72 -4.46
N LYS A 223 -39.46 -20.65 -4.40
CA LYS A 223 -40.85 -20.44 -3.94
C LYS A 223 -41.03 -20.43 -2.42
N THR A 224 -40.07 -20.99 -1.65
CA THR A 224 -40.13 -21.03 -0.17
C THR A 224 -39.44 -19.83 0.49
N LYS A 225 -39.02 -18.84 -0.29
CA LYS A 225 -38.28 -17.62 0.17
C LYS A 225 -39.04 -16.76 1.19
N SER A 226 -40.34 -16.94 1.39
CA SER A 226 -41.10 -16.04 2.28
C SER A 226 -41.09 -16.42 3.77
N SER A 227 -40.66 -17.64 4.14
CA SER A 227 -40.73 -18.13 5.52
C SER A 227 -39.38 -18.31 6.23
N PHE A 228 -38.26 -18.14 5.52
CA PHE A 228 -36.89 -18.27 6.08
C PHE A 228 -36.13 -16.96 6.14
N LYS A 229 -36.77 -15.86 6.51
CA LYS A 229 -36.16 -14.52 6.61
C LYS A 229 -35.08 -14.36 7.69
N GLN A 230 -34.68 -15.40 8.41
CA GLN A 230 -33.69 -15.31 9.50
C GLN A 230 -32.48 -16.25 9.36
N LEU A 231 -32.43 -17.12 8.35
CA LEU A 231 -31.19 -17.87 8.07
C LEU A 231 -30.37 -17.16 6.99
N VAL A 232 -29.26 -16.53 7.39
CA VAL A 232 -28.25 -16.06 6.45
C VAL A 232 -27.65 -17.30 5.79
N ILE A 233 -28.02 -17.56 4.54
CA ILE A 233 -27.43 -18.64 3.75
C ILE A 233 -26.08 -18.09 3.26
N PRO A 234 -24.95 -18.72 3.61
CA PRO A 234 -23.64 -18.31 3.12
C PRO A 234 -23.61 -18.22 1.59
N GLY A 235 -23.00 -17.15 1.06
CA GLY A 235 -22.90 -16.94 -0.38
C GLY A 235 -24.05 -16.18 -1.04
N MET A 236 -25.20 -15.98 -0.38
CA MET A 236 -26.35 -15.27 -0.96
C MET A 236 -25.98 -13.89 -1.53
N PHE A 237 -25.12 -13.15 -0.87
CA PHE A 237 -24.70 -11.84 -1.35
C PHE A 237 -24.07 -11.89 -2.75
N PHE A 238 -23.16 -12.84 -2.99
CA PHE A 238 -22.51 -13.01 -4.29
C PHE A 238 -23.45 -13.59 -5.34
N GLU A 239 -24.30 -14.56 -4.94
CA GLU A 239 -25.30 -15.17 -5.82
C GLU A 239 -26.40 -14.18 -6.23
N ASP A 240 -26.84 -13.31 -5.31
CA ASP A 240 -27.81 -12.25 -5.61
C ASP A 240 -27.20 -11.18 -6.56
N MET A 241 -25.87 -11.01 -6.56
CA MET A 241 -25.16 -10.23 -7.56
C MET A 241 -25.05 -10.93 -8.93
N GLY A 242 -25.28 -12.22 -9.03
CA GLY A 242 -25.13 -13.02 -10.26
C GLY A 242 -23.80 -13.76 -10.39
N ILE A 243 -22.99 -13.84 -9.31
CA ILE A 243 -21.74 -14.58 -9.27
C ILE A 243 -21.98 -15.94 -8.59
N THR A 244 -21.62 -17.02 -9.26
CA THR A 244 -21.70 -18.37 -8.66
C THR A 244 -20.78 -18.46 -7.46
N TYR A 245 -21.31 -18.89 -6.31
CA TYR A 245 -20.52 -19.05 -5.09
C TYR A 245 -20.24 -20.52 -4.79
N LEU A 246 -18.95 -20.85 -4.58
CA LEU A 246 -18.49 -22.16 -4.15
C LEU A 246 -17.67 -22.03 -2.86
N GLY A 247 -17.97 -22.84 -1.88
CA GLY A 247 -17.28 -22.81 -0.58
C GLY A 247 -18.24 -22.59 0.59
N PRO A 248 -17.72 -22.23 1.79
CA PRO A 248 -16.29 -22.12 2.07
C PRO A 248 -15.57 -23.48 2.03
N VAL A 249 -14.29 -23.47 1.64
CA VAL A 249 -13.41 -24.63 1.64
C VAL A 249 -12.18 -24.37 2.54
N ASP A 250 -11.69 -25.38 3.23
CA ASP A 250 -10.43 -25.27 4.00
C ASP A 250 -9.26 -25.03 3.04
N GLY A 251 -8.62 -23.89 3.18
CA GLY A 251 -7.46 -23.48 2.39
C GLY A 251 -6.15 -24.18 2.75
N HIS A 252 -6.21 -25.13 3.69
CA HIS A 252 -5.11 -26.00 4.07
C HIS A 252 -5.35 -27.47 3.65
N ASP A 253 -6.50 -27.78 3.04
CA ASP A 253 -6.82 -29.08 2.43
C ASP A 253 -6.65 -28.98 0.90
N ILE A 254 -5.47 -29.36 0.40
CA ILE A 254 -5.16 -29.34 -1.05
C ILE A 254 -6.14 -30.19 -1.87
N PRO A 255 -6.44 -31.45 -1.50
CA PRO A 255 -7.44 -32.28 -2.18
C PRO A 255 -8.81 -31.63 -2.30
N ALA A 256 -9.34 -31.05 -1.21
CA ALA A 256 -10.63 -30.38 -1.22
C ALA A 256 -10.63 -29.15 -2.14
N MET A 257 -9.59 -28.32 -2.09
CA MET A 257 -9.44 -27.18 -2.99
C MET A 257 -9.38 -27.60 -4.46
N LEU A 258 -8.63 -28.64 -4.80
CA LEU A 258 -8.54 -29.16 -6.18
C LEU A 258 -9.88 -29.62 -6.72
N GLN A 259 -10.74 -30.21 -5.87
CA GLN A 259 -12.10 -30.58 -6.25
C GLN A 259 -12.94 -29.34 -6.59
N VAL A 260 -12.95 -28.34 -5.71
CA VAL A 260 -13.72 -27.10 -5.91
C VAL A 260 -13.22 -26.31 -7.13
N PHE A 261 -11.90 -26.23 -7.37
CA PHE A 261 -11.36 -25.57 -8.57
C PHE A 261 -11.79 -26.29 -9.87
N LYS A 262 -11.84 -27.63 -9.88
CA LYS A 262 -12.36 -28.39 -11.03
C LYS A 262 -13.83 -28.09 -11.29
N GLU A 263 -14.65 -27.92 -10.26
CA GLU A 263 -16.05 -27.51 -10.38
C GLU A 263 -16.15 -26.07 -10.89
N ALA A 264 -15.37 -25.14 -10.33
CA ALA A 264 -15.32 -23.75 -10.77
C ALA A 264 -14.96 -23.63 -12.25
N LYS A 265 -14.02 -24.43 -12.76
CA LYS A 265 -13.62 -24.44 -14.18
C LYS A 265 -14.76 -24.86 -15.12
N ARG A 266 -15.72 -25.65 -14.65
CA ARG A 266 -16.87 -26.12 -15.47
C ARG A 266 -17.97 -25.06 -15.62
N CYS A 267 -18.00 -24.07 -14.74
CA CYS A 267 -18.99 -23.01 -14.81
C CYS A 267 -18.77 -22.13 -16.05
N LYS A 268 -19.87 -21.67 -16.66
CA LYS A 268 -19.84 -20.76 -17.82
C LYS A 268 -20.13 -19.31 -17.41
N SER A 269 -19.78 -18.95 -16.19
CA SER A 269 -19.99 -17.64 -15.59
C SER A 269 -18.82 -17.30 -14.68
N ALA A 270 -18.80 -16.09 -14.13
CA ALA A 270 -17.89 -15.75 -13.03
C ALA A 270 -18.24 -16.60 -11.77
N VAL A 271 -17.20 -17.12 -11.14
CA VAL A 271 -17.30 -17.99 -9.98
C VAL A 271 -16.42 -17.45 -8.87
N LEU A 272 -16.99 -17.26 -7.69
CA LEU A 272 -16.22 -16.95 -6.49
C LEU A 272 -16.01 -18.23 -5.67
N VAL A 273 -14.76 -18.63 -5.50
CA VAL A 273 -14.34 -19.72 -4.63
C VAL A 273 -13.87 -19.13 -3.30
N HIS A 274 -14.62 -19.38 -2.24
CA HIS A 274 -14.31 -18.89 -0.89
C HIS A 274 -13.42 -19.89 -0.16
N VAL A 275 -12.18 -19.48 0.15
CA VAL A 275 -11.15 -20.30 0.77
C VAL A 275 -10.81 -19.72 2.14
N LEU A 276 -10.91 -20.51 3.19
CA LEU A 276 -10.58 -20.13 4.56
C LEU A 276 -9.12 -20.48 4.86
N THR A 277 -8.31 -19.49 5.23
CA THR A 277 -6.91 -19.70 5.59
C THR A 277 -6.59 -19.11 6.97
N GLN A 278 -5.42 -19.48 7.52
CA GLN A 278 -4.91 -18.96 8.78
C GLN A 278 -3.64 -18.17 8.53
N LYS A 279 -3.67 -16.86 8.77
CA LYS A 279 -2.51 -15.98 8.64
C LYS A 279 -1.40 -16.38 9.62
N GLY A 280 -0.16 -16.57 9.14
CA GLY A 280 0.97 -16.97 9.98
C GLY A 280 1.08 -18.46 10.27
N LYS A 281 0.23 -19.32 9.68
CA LYS A 281 0.15 -20.75 9.95
C LYS A 281 1.50 -21.45 9.98
N GLY A 282 1.73 -22.24 11.04
CA GLY A 282 2.92 -23.04 11.24
C GLY A 282 4.11 -22.27 11.83
N TYR A 283 3.91 -21.00 12.25
CA TYR A 283 4.89 -20.23 12.98
C TYR A 283 4.21 -19.47 14.14
N GLU A 284 4.29 -20.01 15.34
CA GLU A 284 3.58 -19.51 16.53
C GLU A 284 3.72 -17.99 16.76
N PRO A 285 4.91 -17.35 16.64
CA PRO A 285 5.01 -15.91 16.78
C PRO A 285 4.18 -15.12 15.76
N ALA A 286 4.05 -15.64 14.52
CA ALA A 286 3.25 -14.99 13.48
C ALA A 286 1.74 -15.22 13.66
N GLU A 287 1.35 -16.38 14.18
CA GLU A 287 -0.05 -16.66 14.53
C GLU A 287 -0.54 -15.78 15.69
N ARG A 288 0.31 -15.57 16.71
CA ARG A 288 0.01 -14.71 17.87
C ARG A 288 0.03 -13.21 17.54
N HIS A 289 0.88 -12.79 16.60
CA HIS A 289 1.09 -11.40 16.25
C HIS A 289 1.06 -11.14 14.74
N PRO A 290 -0.05 -11.47 14.06
CA PRO A 290 -0.13 -11.45 12.59
C PRO A 290 0.11 -10.06 11.98
N ALA A 291 -0.22 -8.98 12.69
CA ALA A 291 0.05 -7.60 12.25
C ALA A 291 1.56 -7.29 12.19
N ARG A 292 2.36 -7.79 13.14
CA ARG A 292 3.83 -7.64 13.13
C ARG A 292 4.45 -8.32 11.92
N PHE A 293 3.95 -9.50 11.57
CA PHE A 293 4.48 -10.32 10.47
C PHE A 293 3.80 -10.04 9.12
N HIS A 294 2.93 -9.04 9.06
CA HIS A 294 2.42 -8.56 7.77
C HIS A 294 3.54 -7.95 6.93
N GLY A 295 4.43 -7.16 7.54
CA GLY A 295 5.64 -6.62 6.93
C GLY A 295 6.78 -6.67 7.95
N ALA A 296 7.39 -7.85 8.12
CA ALA A 296 8.40 -8.09 9.13
C ALA A 296 9.75 -7.45 8.76
N GLU A 297 10.38 -6.80 9.73
CA GLU A 297 11.81 -6.52 9.70
C GLU A 297 12.60 -7.82 9.99
N PRO A 298 13.92 -7.89 9.71
CA PRO A 298 14.74 -9.03 10.13
C PRO A 298 14.54 -9.35 11.61
N PHE A 299 14.32 -10.64 11.94
CA PHE A 299 13.94 -11.07 13.29
C PHE A 299 14.67 -12.35 13.72
N ASP A 300 14.67 -12.62 15.02
CA ASP A 300 15.12 -13.87 15.59
C ASP A 300 14.03 -14.94 15.47
N ILE A 301 14.34 -16.08 14.88
CA ILE A 301 13.34 -17.12 14.56
C ILE A 301 12.72 -17.72 15.83
N ALA A 302 13.50 -17.91 16.90
CA ALA A 302 13.00 -18.56 18.10
C ALA A 302 11.98 -17.70 18.86
N THR A 303 12.17 -16.38 18.84
CA THR A 303 11.36 -15.44 19.63
C THR A 303 10.41 -14.58 18.80
N GLY A 304 10.62 -14.48 17.49
CA GLY A 304 9.89 -13.56 16.60
C GLY A 304 10.19 -12.07 16.87
N VAL A 305 11.21 -11.75 17.64
CA VAL A 305 11.57 -10.37 17.99
C VAL A 305 12.47 -9.77 16.91
N PRO A 306 12.25 -8.52 16.47
CA PRO A 306 13.14 -7.84 15.51
C PRO A 306 14.58 -7.79 16.01
N LYS A 307 15.55 -8.07 15.12
CA LYS A 307 17.00 -8.05 15.43
C LYS A 307 17.49 -6.65 15.76
N HIS A 308 16.90 -5.64 15.13
CA HIS A 308 17.23 -4.23 15.38
C HIS A 308 16.25 -3.61 16.36
N LYS A 309 16.76 -3.17 17.51
CA LYS A 309 15.95 -2.39 18.45
C LYS A 309 15.83 -0.97 17.96
N LYS A 310 14.61 -0.45 17.97
CA LYS A 310 14.33 0.96 17.71
C LYS A 310 14.94 1.81 18.82
N ILE A 311 15.89 2.67 18.48
CA ILE A 311 16.62 3.51 19.43
C ILE A 311 15.99 4.90 19.52
N LYS A 312 15.56 5.47 18.39
CA LYS A 312 14.95 6.78 18.29
C LYS A 312 13.50 6.70 17.80
N ALA A 313 12.73 7.74 18.08
CA ALA A 313 11.36 7.85 17.58
C ALA A 313 11.32 8.00 16.05
N ASN A 314 10.40 7.35 15.40
CA ASN A 314 10.09 7.56 14.00
C ASN A 314 9.15 8.77 13.83
N TYR A 315 9.00 9.28 12.61
CA TYR A 315 8.01 10.32 12.31
C TYR A 315 6.59 9.87 12.69
N THR A 316 6.23 8.61 12.44
CA THR A 316 4.95 8.01 12.85
C THR A 316 4.73 8.05 14.38
N ASP A 317 5.78 7.88 15.22
CA ASP A 317 5.65 8.00 16.69
C ASP A 317 5.42 9.44 17.13
N VAL A 318 6.10 10.38 16.46
CA VAL A 318 5.90 11.81 16.69
C VAL A 318 4.47 12.20 16.35
N PHE A 319 3.99 11.82 15.16
CA PHE A 319 2.61 12.02 14.73
C PHE A 319 1.62 11.40 15.73
N SER A 320 1.81 10.13 16.10
CA SER A 320 0.97 9.43 17.09
C SER A 320 0.84 10.20 18.41
N THR A 321 1.96 10.73 18.89
CA THR A 321 1.99 11.51 20.15
C THR A 321 1.26 12.85 20.00
N VAL A 322 1.42 13.51 18.87
CA VAL A 322 0.78 14.80 18.57
C VAL A 322 -0.73 14.61 18.44
N MET A 323 -1.19 13.57 17.76
CA MET A 323 -2.61 13.27 17.58
C MET A 323 -3.35 13.11 18.91
N VAL A 324 -2.80 12.36 19.86
CA VAL A 324 -3.41 12.21 21.19
C VAL A 324 -3.53 13.57 21.89
N LYS A 325 -2.48 14.42 21.81
CA LYS A 325 -2.51 15.77 22.41
C LYS A 325 -3.50 16.71 21.72
N LEU A 326 -3.66 16.61 20.40
CA LEU A 326 -4.66 17.39 19.65
C LEU A 326 -6.07 16.97 20.04
N GLY A 327 -6.35 15.66 20.11
CA GLY A 327 -7.64 15.13 20.56
C GLY A 327 -7.98 15.50 22.01
N GLN A 328 -6.97 15.64 22.88
CA GLN A 328 -7.17 16.11 24.26
C GLN A 328 -7.57 17.58 24.34
N ARG A 329 -7.03 18.41 23.45
CA ARG A 329 -7.23 19.88 23.46
C ARG A 329 -8.44 20.35 22.70
N ASN A 330 -8.93 19.52 21.77
CA ASN A 330 -10.04 19.87 20.88
C ASN A 330 -10.87 18.62 20.58
N ASP A 331 -12.09 18.60 21.06
CA ASP A 331 -13.05 17.51 20.91
C ASP A 331 -13.59 17.38 19.47
N LYS A 332 -13.46 18.42 18.65
CA LYS A 332 -13.79 18.38 17.22
C LYS A 332 -12.78 17.60 16.39
N VAL A 333 -11.57 17.34 16.91
CA VAL A 333 -10.55 16.58 16.18
C VAL A 333 -10.95 15.11 16.11
N VAL A 334 -11.10 14.59 14.89
CA VAL A 334 -11.37 13.20 14.58
C VAL A 334 -10.29 12.62 13.68
N ALA A 335 -10.01 11.33 13.77
CA ALA A 335 -8.96 10.66 13.02
C ALA A 335 -9.54 9.57 12.11
N ILE A 336 -9.10 9.55 10.87
CA ILE A 336 -9.55 8.60 9.84
C ILE A 336 -8.34 7.93 9.23
N THR A 337 -8.44 6.62 8.99
CA THR A 337 -7.45 5.86 8.22
C THR A 337 -8.12 4.78 7.38
N ALA A 338 -7.39 4.24 6.40
CA ALA A 338 -7.85 3.18 5.51
C ALA A 338 -7.05 1.89 5.78
N ALA A 339 -7.47 1.10 6.78
CA ALA A 339 -6.86 -0.16 7.23
C ALA A 339 -5.39 -0.04 7.73
N MET A 340 -4.95 1.16 8.10
CA MET A 340 -3.56 1.44 8.50
C MET A 340 -3.41 2.04 9.92
N PRO A 341 -4.19 1.63 10.94
CA PRO A 341 -4.14 2.29 12.26
C PRO A 341 -2.77 2.16 12.96
N ASP A 342 -2.12 1.01 12.84
CA ASP A 342 -0.78 0.79 13.39
C ASP A 342 0.28 1.49 12.54
N GLY A 343 0.19 1.37 11.21
CA GLY A 343 1.17 1.92 10.28
C GLY A 343 1.24 3.44 10.26
N THR A 344 0.13 4.13 10.45
CA THR A 344 0.06 5.61 10.57
C THR A 344 0.20 6.11 12.00
N GLY A 345 0.27 5.20 13.01
CA GLY A 345 0.39 5.57 14.42
C GLY A 345 -0.91 6.02 15.09
N LEU A 346 -2.07 5.85 14.43
CA LEU A 346 -3.38 6.22 14.98
C LEU A 346 -3.92 5.25 16.04
N LYS A 347 -3.29 4.10 16.24
CA LYS A 347 -3.69 3.13 17.27
C LYS A 347 -3.80 3.74 18.67
N ARG A 348 -2.87 4.63 19.07
CA ARG A 348 -2.94 5.32 20.35
C ARG A 348 -4.13 6.26 20.44
N PHE A 349 -4.43 6.99 19.36
CA PHE A 349 -5.60 7.86 19.29
C PHE A 349 -6.89 7.05 19.41
N ARG A 350 -7.01 5.95 18.66
CA ARG A 350 -8.13 5.00 18.77
C ARG A 350 -8.36 4.51 20.20
N ASN A 351 -7.29 4.13 20.90
CA ASN A 351 -7.40 3.59 22.26
C ASN A 351 -7.84 4.64 23.28
N VAL A 352 -7.53 5.92 23.06
CA VAL A 352 -7.89 7.03 23.97
C VAL A 352 -9.24 7.65 23.58
N TYR A 353 -9.55 7.73 22.29
CA TYR A 353 -10.75 8.40 21.75
C TYR A 353 -11.46 7.49 20.72
N PRO A 354 -12.01 6.33 21.14
CA PRO A 354 -12.59 5.36 20.21
C PRO A 354 -13.75 5.93 19.39
N ASP A 355 -14.59 6.80 19.95
CA ASP A 355 -15.75 7.41 19.27
C ASP A 355 -15.35 8.51 18.26
N ARG A 356 -14.08 8.90 18.24
CA ARG A 356 -13.52 9.90 17.30
C ARG A 356 -12.48 9.31 16.35
N PHE A 357 -12.42 7.99 16.27
CA PHE A 357 -11.54 7.25 15.37
C PHE A 357 -12.35 6.41 14.40
N PHE A 358 -11.99 6.49 13.12
CA PHE A 358 -12.65 5.77 12.04
C PHE A 358 -11.61 5.04 11.18
N ASP A 359 -11.68 3.70 11.18
CA ASP A 359 -11.02 2.87 10.19
C ASP A 359 -12.08 2.46 9.16
N VAL A 360 -11.88 2.83 7.91
CA VAL A 360 -12.87 2.60 6.84
C VAL A 360 -12.58 1.35 6.01
N GLY A 361 -11.59 0.53 6.40
CA GLY A 361 -11.08 -0.55 5.57
C GLY A 361 -10.17 -0.02 4.47
N ILE A 362 -9.82 -0.86 3.48
CA ILE A 362 -8.97 -0.43 2.35
C ILE A 362 -9.84 0.35 1.34
N ALA A 363 -10.18 1.58 1.70
CA ALA A 363 -11.12 2.42 0.96
C ALA A 363 -10.75 3.91 1.07
N GLU A 364 -9.63 4.31 0.48
CA GLU A 364 -9.08 5.67 0.57
C GLU A 364 -10.03 6.73 0.03
N GLN A 365 -10.73 6.43 -1.08
CA GLN A 365 -11.75 7.31 -1.66
C GLN A 365 -12.86 7.59 -0.65
N HIS A 366 -13.40 6.54 -0.01
CA HIS A 366 -14.40 6.67 1.04
C HIS A 366 -13.86 7.46 2.25
N ALA A 367 -12.60 7.22 2.66
CA ALA A 367 -11.97 7.95 3.76
C ALA A 367 -12.00 9.47 3.53
N VAL A 368 -11.71 9.92 2.32
CA VAL A 368 -11.65 11.35 1.99
C VAL A 368 -13.06 11.96 1.90
N THR A 369 -13.99 11.33 1.20
CA THR A 369 -15.39 11.84 1.13
C THR A 369 -16.06 11.81 2.50
N PHE A 370 -15.80 10.78 3.31
CA PHE A 370 -16.27 10.71 4.69
C PHE A 370 -15.69 11.85 5.56
N ALA A 371 -14.41 12.16 5.39
CA ALA A 371 -13.78 13.32 6.02
C ALA A 371 -14.43 14.64 5.60
N ALA A 372 -14.74 14.80 4.31
CA ALA A 372 -15.46 15.98 3.80
C ALA A 372 -16.83 16.13 4.49
N GLY A 373 -17.59 15.04 4.64
CA GLY A 373 -18.86 15.04 5.38
C GLY A 373 -18.71 15.44 6.85
N LEU A 374 -17.68 14.93 7.53
CA LEU A 374 -17.37 15.28 8.92
C LEU A 374 -16.99 16.77 9.05
N ALA A 375 -16.20 17.30 8.12
CA ALA A 375 -15.81 18.70 8.08
C ALA A 375 -17.03 19.62 7.83
N ALA A 376 -17.91 19.26 6.89
CA ALA A 376 -19.16 19.96 6.65
C ALA A 376 -20.09 19.91 7.89
N GLY A 377 -20.01 18.84 8.70
CA GLY A 377 -20.67 18.70 9.99
C GLY A 377 -19.99 19.46 11.15
N GLY A 378 -18.93 20.25 10.88
CA GLY A 378 -18.25 21.10 11.87
C GLY A 378 -17.15 20.39 12.68
N MET A 379 -16.73 19.19 12.29
CA MET A 379 -15.57 18.49 12.85
C MET A 379 -14.26 18.92 12.15
N ILE A 380 -13.13 18.53 12.71
CA ILE A 380 -11.79 18.73 12.15
C ILE A 380 -11.19 17.36 11.86
N PRO A 381 -11.47 16.78 10.69
CA PRO A 381 -10.98 15.45 10.35
C PRO A 381 -9.51 15.48 9.94
N ILE A 382 -8.75 14.51 10.45
CA ILE A 382 -7.37 14.25 10.06
C ILE A 382 -7.34 12.88 9.38
N VAL A 383 -7.09 12.88 8.08
CA VAL A 383 -6.98 11.67 7.24
C VAL A 383 -5.52 11.27 7.20
N ALA A 384 -5.17 10.16 7.85
CA ALA A 384 -3.81 9.63 7.86
C ALA A 384 -3.70 8.40 6.95
N VAL A 385 -3.00 8.57 5.83
CA VAL A 385 -2.84 7.58 4.75
C VAL A 385 -1.42 7.66 4.19
N TYR A 386 -0.89 6.54 3.69
CA TYR A 386 0.40 6.55 3.01
C TYR A 386 0.34 7.33 1.70
N SER A 387 1.42 8.05 1.39
CA SER A 387 1.53 8.90 0.20
C SER A 387 1.12 8.17 -1.08
N SER A 388 1.66 6.97 -1.33
CA SER A 388 1.34 6.18 -2.53
C SER A 388 -0.11 5.69 -2.58
N PHE A 389 -0.78 5.51 -1.44
CA PHE A 389 -2.17 5.06 -1.40
C PHE A 389 -3.16 6.21 -1.49
N LEU A 390 -2.78 7.41 -1.01
CA LEU A 390 -3.63 8.60 -1.09
C LEU A 390 -3.93 9.01 -2.55
N GLN A 391 -3.07 8.65 -3.50
CA GLN A 391 -3.31 8.92 -4.93
C GLN A 391 -4.63 8.31 -5.46
N ARG A 392 -5.17 7.25 -4.83
CA ARG A 392 -6.49 6.70 -5.17
C ARG A 392 -7.64 7.65 -4.91
N ALA A 393 -7.46 8.60 -4.00
CA ALA A 393 -8.49 9.54 -3.60
C ALA A 393 -8.28 10.94 -4.22
N TYR A 394 -7.51 11.06 -5.30
CA TYR A 394 -7.23 12.32 -5.97
C TYR A 394 -8.51 13.08 -6.34
N ASP A 395 -9.48 12.42 -6.96
CA ASP A 395 -10.75 13.02 -7.33
C ASP A 395 -11.53 13.50 -6.09
N GLN A 396 -11.59 12.70 -5.02
CA GLN A 396 -12.31 13.06 -3.81
C GLN A 396 -11.65 14.21 -3.06
N ILE A 397 -10.31 14.30 -3.09
CA ILE A 397 -9.57 15.45 -2.56
C ILE A 397 -9.95 16.72 -3.34
N LEU A 398 -9.93 16.64 -4.67
CA LEU A 398 -10.26 17.75 -5.56
C LEU A 398 -11.73 18.16 -5.41
N HIS A 399 -12.64 17.21 -5.64
CA HIS A 399 -14.07 17.46 -5.79
C HIS A 399 -14.77 17.64 -4.44
N ASP A 400 -14.58 16.68 -3.49
CA ASP A 400 -15.37 16.67 -2.27
C ASP A 400 -14.79 17.60 -1.18
N VAL A 401 -13.48 17.84 -1.21
CA VAL A 401 -12.81 18.66 -0.19
C VAL A 401 -12.44 20.04 -0.70
N CYS A 402 -11.65 20.13 -1.78
CA CYS A 402 -11.02 21.39 -2.18
C CYS A 402 -11.94 22.35 -2.91
N ILE A 403 -12.88 21.88 -3.74
CA ILE A 403 -13.90 22.75 -4.37
C ILE A 403 -14.73 23.44 -3.29
N GLN A 404 -15.07 22.72 -2.21
CA GLN A 404 -15.86 23.24 -1.10
C GLN A 404 -15.02 23.96 -0.03
N ASN A 405 -13.69 23.97 -0.19
CA ASN A 405 -12.72 24.54 0.76
C ASN A 405 -12.93 24.05 2.22
N LEU A 406 -13.22 22.75 2.39
CA LEU A 406 -13.50 22.15 3.69
C LEU A 406 -12.21 21.93 4.51
N PRO A 407 -12.22 22.17 5.85
CA PRO A 407 -11.03 22.09 6.69
C PRO A 407 -10.61 20.64 7.00
N VAL A 408 -10.21 19.91 5.98
CA VAL A 408 -9.66 18.55 6.10
C VAL A 408 -8.14 18.62 6.17
N VAL A 409 -7.56 17.94 7.15
CA VAL A 409 -6.11 17.78 7.30
C VAL A 409 -5.69 16.43 6.75
N PHE A 410 -4.80 16.42 5.77
CA PHE A 410 -4.19 15.21 5.23
C PHE A 410 -2.82 14.99 5.88
N ALA A 411 -2.69 13.96 6.72
CA ALA A 411 -1.42 13.49 7.26
C ALA A 411 -0.85 12.43 6.31
N VAL A 412 0.02 12.90 5.40
CA VAL A 412 0.57 12.07 4.31
C VAL A 412 1.84 11.39 4.80
N ASP A 413 1.70 10.17 5.30
CA ASP A 413 2.81 9.36 5.82
C ASP A 413 3.54 8.66 4.67
N ARG A 414 4.80 8.31 4.84
CA ARG A 414 5.67 7.64 3.85
C ARG A 414 5.85 8.45 2.56
N ALA A 415 5.96 9.77 2.70
CA ALA A 415 6.32 10.63 1.59
C ALA A 415 7.80 10.48 1.21
N GLY A 416 8.12 10.56 -0.07
CA GLY A 416 9.47 10.35 -0.60
C GLY A 416 9.83 8.87 -0.80
N ILE A 417 11.12 8.57 -0.78
CA ILE A 417 11.63 7.22 -0.99
C ILE A 417 11.41 6.38 0.27
N VAL A 418 10.70 5.26 0.13
CA VAL A 418 10.38 4.35 1.25
C VAL A 418 11.15 3.02 1.21
N GLY A 419 11.71 2.65 0.06
CA GLY A 419 12.72 1.60 -0.09
C GLY A 419 12.19 0.23 -0.52
N SER A 420 12.13 -0.72 0.41
CA SER A 420 12.07 -2.17 0.12
C SER A 420 10.84 -2.68 -0.64
N ASP A 421 9.76 -1.92 -0.72
CA ASP A 421 8.53 -2.31 -1.42
C ASP A 421 8.44 -1.76 -2.86
N GLY A 422 9.41 -0.96 -3.26
CA GLY A 422 9.64 -0.53 -4.64
C GLY A 422 8.60 0.42 -5.21
N GLU A 423 8.47 0.39 -6.52
CA GLU A 423 7.76 1.36 -7.36
C GLU A 423 6.31 1.60 -6.93
N THR A 424 5.66 0.56 -6.39
CA THR A 424 4.24 0.63 -5.96
C THR A 424 4.05 1.34 -4.62
N HIS A 425 5.13 1.56 -3.86
CA HIS A 425 5.07 2.11 -2.51
C HIS A 425 5.87 3.40 -2.32
N GLN A 426 6.73 3.79 -3.29
CA GLN A 426 7.47 5.06 -3.21
C GLN A 426 6.49 6.25 -3.20
N GLY A 427 6.64 7.16 -2.23
CA GLY A 427 5.79 8.34 -2.06
C GLY A 427 6.35 9.55 -2.80
N ILE A 428 6.60 9.42 -4.09
CA ILE A 428 7.32 10.41 -4.91
C ILE A 428 6.43 11.24 -5.83
N PHE A 429 5.10 11.10 -5.72
CA PHE A 429 4.14 11.79 -6.61
C PHE A 429 3.22 12.75 -5.88
N ASP A 430 3.19 12.74 -4.54
CA ASP A 430 2.22 13.47 -3.73
C ASP A 430 2.34 14.99 -3.87
N LEU A 431 3.55 15.54 -3.97
CA LEU A 431 3.70 16.98 -4.22
C LEU A 431 3.12 17.37 -5.59
N SER A 432 3.34 16.56 -6.60
CA SER A 432 2.85 16.82 -7.96
C SER A 432 1.33 16.80 -8.01
N TYR A 433 0.68 15.70 -7.62
CA TYR A 433 -0.77 15.59 -7.77
C TYR A 433 -1.55 16.48 -6.79
N LEU A 434 -1.08 16.70 -5.56
CA LEU A 434 -1.72 17.62 -4.62
C LEU A 434 -1.55 19.08 -5.04
N SER A 435 -0.41 19.43 -5.61
CA SER A 435 -0.13 20.79 -6.03
C SER A 435 -0.99 21.26 -7.20
N SER A 436 -1.49 20.34 -8.04
CA SER A 436 -2.38 20.66 -9.16
C SER A 436 -3.80 21.09 -8.70
N ILE A 437 -4.17 20.78 -7.43
CA ILE A 437 -5.53 21.02 -6.92
C ILE A 437 -5.65 22.45 -6.36
N PRO A 438 -6.55 23.30 -6.86
CA PRO A 438 -6.85 24.60 -6.25
C PRO A 438 -7.30 24.46 -4.79
N ASN A 439 -7.08 25.47 -3.97
CA ASN A 439 -7.39 25.51 -2.53
C ASN A 439 -6.64 24.48 -1.67
N MET A 440 -5.84 23.58 -2.24
CA MET A 440 -4.97 22.68 -1.46
C MET A 440 -3.73 23.45 -0.98
N HIS A 441 -3.40 23.26 0.29
CA HIS A 441 -2.18 23.78 0.93
C HIS A 441 -1.27 22.62 1.32
N ILE A 442 0.06 22.77 1.15
CA ILE A 442 0.99 21.66 1.35
C ILE A 442 2.19 22.12 2.18
N MET A 443 2.48 21.37 3.24
CA MET A 443 3.64 21.57 4.11
C MET A 443 4.48 20.30 4.23
N ALA A 444 5.80 20.47 4.45
CA ALA A 444 6.72 19.37 4.70
C ALA A 444 7.72 19.75 5.82
N PRO A 445 7.71 19.04 6.97
CA PRO A 445 8.56 19.34 8.10
C PRO A 445 10.01 18.90 7.89
N LYS A 446 10.98 19.73 8.26
CA LYS A 446 12.40 19.39 8.24
C LYS A 446 12.81 18.39 9.32
N ASN A 447 12.11 18.37 10.47
CA ASN A 447 12.45 17.55 11.62
C ASN A 447 11.22 17.19 12.49
N LYS A 448 11.45 16.44 13.57
CA LYS A 448 10.39 15.95 14.47
C LYS A 448 9.60 17.07 15.19
N TRP A 449 10.23 18.17 15.49
CA TRP A 449 9.56 19.28 16.20
C TRP A 449 8.67 20.05 15.22
N GLU A 450 9.16 20.31 14.02
CA GLU A 450 8.39 21.01 13.00
C GLU A 450 7.16 20.18 12.56
N LEU A 451 7.26 18.84 12.48
CA LEU A 451 6.07 18.00 12.29
C LEU A 451 5.01 18.25 13.36
N SER A 452 5.42 18.30 14.64
CA SER A 452 4.49 18.59 15.72
C SER A 452 3.85 19.98 15.59
N ASP A 453 4.63 20.97 15.18
CA ASP A 453 4.14 22.35 15.06
C ASP A 453 3.26 22.51 13.81
N MET A 454 3.60 21.87 12.69
CA MET A 454 2.78 21.84 11.47
C MET A 454 1.41 21.16 11.69
N MET A 455 1.35 20.06 12.45
CA MET A 455 0.07 19.43 12.79
C MET A 455 -0.81 20.34 13.67
N LYS A 456 -0.23 21.07 14.62
CA LYS A 456 -0.97 22.06 15.42
C LYS A 456 -1.44 23.24 14.57
N PHE A 457 -0.65 23.66 13.60
CA PHE A 457 -1.01 24.71 12.65
C PHE A 457 -2.16 24.24 11.75
N ALA A 458 -2.05 23.05 11.16
CA ALA A 458 -3.04 22.48 10.26
C ALA A 458 -4.44 22.38 10.86
N VAL A 459 -4.54 21.93 12.13
CA VAL A 459 -5.83 21.81 12.85
C VAL A 459 -6.52 23.17 13.05
N LYS A 460 -5.77 24.27 13.05
CA LYS A 460 -6.30 25.64 13.22
C LYS A 460 -6.49 26.38 11.89
N PHE A 461 -6.02 25.82 10.80
CA PHE A 461 -5.89 26.53 9.54
C PHE A 461 -7.24 26.87 8.86
N GLY A 462 -8.23 25.99 8.98
CA GLY A 462 -9.58 26.24 8.50
C GLY A 462 -9.83 26.04 6.99
N ALA A 463 -8.88 25.42 6.28
CA ALA A 463 -8.98 25.07 4.86
C ALA A 463 -8.26 23.74 4.60
N PRO A 464 -8.39 23.13 3.39
CA PRO A 464 -7.70 21.89 3.05
C PRO A 464 -6.18 22.03 3.15
N ILE A 465 -5.53 21.15 3.92
CA ILE A 465 -4.09 21.22 4.13
C ILE A 465 -3.46 19.83 4.27
N ALA A 466 -2.35 19.59 3.56
CA ALA A 466 -1.57 18.38 3.64
C ALA A 466 -0.25 18.64 4.40
N VAL A 467 0.08 17.74 5.32
CA VAL A 467 1.38 17.67 5.99
C VAL A 467 2.03 16.35 5.58
N ARG A 468 3.07 16.40 4.74
CA ARG A 468 3.76 15.21 4.24
C ARG A 468 5.06 14.97 5.03
N TYR A 469 5.28 13.73 5.46
CA TYR A 469 6.48 13.35 6.21
C TYR A 469 6.96 11.93 5.84
N PRO A 470 8.29 11.67 5.94
CA PRO A 470 8.86 10.41 5.46
C PRO A 470 8.65 9.26 6.42
N ARG A 471 8.92 8.05 5.94
CA ARG A 471 9.10 6.84 6.75
C ARG A 471 10.43 6.89 7.49
N GLY A 472 10.51 6.27 8.66
CA GLY A 472 11.74 6.00 9.38
C GLY A 472 12.05 6.97 10.52
N GLU A 473 13.32 6.96 10.95
CA GLU A 473 13.78 7.75 12.10
C GLU A 473 13.53 9.24 11.90
N ALA A 474 12.92 9.88 12.88
CA ALA A 474 12.63 11.30 12.83
C ALA A 474 13.91 12.10 13.07
N TYR A 475 14.26 12.94 12.09
CA TYR A 475 15.43 13.81 12.18
C TYR A 475 15.34 14.73 13.39
N ASP A 476 16.42 14.79 14.18
CA ASP A 476 16.52 15.56 15.40
C ASP A 476 17.61 16.66 15.37
N GLY A 477 18.16 16.93 14.19
CA GLY A 477 19.02 18.07 13.96
C GLY A 477 18.25 19.37 13.75
N LEU A 478 18.99 20.50 13.72
CA LEU A 478 18.45 21.85 13.52
C LEU A 478 17.39 22.25 14.58
N SER A 479 17.57 21.77 15.81
CA SER A 479 16.64 22.03 16.91
C SER A 479 16.63 23.49 17.37
N GLU A 480 17.72 24.19 17.15
CA GLU A 480 17.93 25.62 17.43
C GLU A 480 17.17 26.53 16.45
N PHE A 481 16.91 26.05 15.24
CA PHE A 481 16.12 26.75 14.22
C PHE A 481 14.65 26.35 14.36
N ARG A 482 13.89 27.18 15.05
CA ARG A 482 12.49 26.91 15.36
C ARG A 482 11.65 28.19 15.35
N GLU A 483 11.74 28.93 14.26
CA GLU A 483 10.89 30.10 14.05
C GLU A 483 9.39 29.68 14.02
N PRO A 484 8.49 30.51 14.55
CA PRO A 484 7.05 30.27 14.44
C PRO A 484 6.63 30.01 12.99
N LEU A 485 5.63 29.14 12.82
CA LEU A 485 5.05 28.88 11.50
C LEU A 485 4.15 30.05 11.09
N GLU A 486 4.51 30.72 10.01
CA GLU A 486 3.69 31.70 9.32
C GLU A 486 3.24 31.15 7.97
N TYR A 487 1.99 31.40 7.60
CA TYR A 487 1.41 30.89 6.37
C TYR A 487 2.20 31.33 5.13
N GLY A 488 2.63 30.37 4.33
CA GLY A 488 3.36 30.59 3.08
C GLY A 488 4.79 31.09 3.27
N LYS A 489 5.36 31.02 4.49
CA LYS A 489 6.73 31.48 4.76
C LYS A 489 7.70 30.34 4.94
N SER A 490 8.86 30.51 4.30
CA SER A 490 10.05 29.69 4.48
C SER A 490 10.85 30.13 5.71
N GLU A 491 11.79 29.31 6.15
CA GLU A 491 12.69 29.62 7.26
C GLU A 491 14.14 29.71 6.76
N MET A 492 14.78 30.85 6.99
CA MET A 492 16.19 31.03 6.72
C MET A 492 17.02 30.35 7.83
N ILE A 493 17.73 29.26 7.50
CA ILE A 493 18.58 28.53 8.46
C ILE A 493 19.98 29.15 8.48
N PHE A 494 20.59 29.34 7.31
CA PHE A 494 21.89 30.01 7.17
C PHE A 494 21.81 31.02 6.03
N ASP A 495 22.19 32.25 6.31
CA ASP A 495 22.17 33.36 5.35
C ASP A 495 23.61 33.70 4.92
N GLU A 496 23.96 33.31 3.71
CA GLU A 496 25.25 33.59 3.07
C GLU A 496 24.98 34.15 1.66
N LYS A 497 25.91 33.95 0.72
CA LYS A 497 25.79 34.45 -0.65
C LYS A 497 26.16 33.36 -1.65
N GLU A 498 26.13 33.65 -2.92
CA GLU A 498 26.61 32.84 -4.03
C GLU A 498 25.69 31.64 -4.38
N ILE A 499 25.49 30.67 -3.48
CA ILE A 499 24.63 29.49 -3.69
C ILE A 499 23.54 29.48 -2.65
N ALA A 500 22.27 29.29 -3.06
CA ALA A 500 21.14 29.07 -2.17
C ALA A 500 20.61 27.63 -2.32
N LEU A 501 20.55 26.89 -1.22
CA LEU A 501 19.87 25.61 -1.15
C LEU A 501 18.47 25.84 -0.56
N LEU A 502 17.44 25.59 -1.35
CA LEU A 502 16.02 25.66 -0.94
C LEU A 502 15.46 24.25 -0.90
N ALA A 503 15.46 23.67 0.29
CA ALA A 503 15.09 22.27 0.48
C ALA A 503 13.75 22.13 1.20
N VAL A 504 13.00 21.07 0.88
CA VAL A 504 11.70 20.76 1.51
C VAL A 504 11.72 19.40 2.22
N GLY A 505 11.12 19.38 3.40
CA GLY A 505 10.93 18.17 4.19
C GLY A 505 12.23 17.45 4.55
N SER A 506 12.29 16.14 4.27
CA SER A 506 13.46 15.28 4.51
C SER A 506 14.74 15.76 3.84
N MET A 507 14.64 16.48 2.71
CA MET A 507 15.80 16.97 1.98
C MET A 507 16.53 18.11 2.68
N VAL A 508 15.96 18.73 3.72
CA VAL A 508 16.67 19.74 4.53
C VAL A 508 17.86 19.12 5.27
N LYS A 509 17.76 17.88 5.72
CA LYS A 509 18.89 17.13 6.28
C LYS A 509 20.00 16.97 5.24
N THR A 510 19.68 16.47 4.05
CA THR A 510 20.64 16.31 2.95
C THR A 510 21.23 17.65 2.53
N ALA A 511 20.42 18.71 2.46
CA ALA A 511 20.91 20.06 2.14
C ALA A 511 21.89 20.60 3.19
N THR A 512 21.73 20.24 4.47
CA THR A 512 22.71 20.59 5.52
C THR A 512 24.05 19.89 5.28
N GLU A 513 24.04 18.63 4.88
CA GLU A 513 25.24 17.86 4.53
C GLU A 513 25.92 18.46 3.28
N VAL A 514 25.15 18.77 2.24
CA VAL A 514 25.62 19.44 1.01
C VAL A 514 26.27 20.79 1.33
N ARG A 515 25.59 21.63 2.14
CA ARG A 515 26.12 22.92 2.56
C ARG A 515 27.48 22.78 3.24
N ASN A 516 27.61 21.87 4.19
CA ASN A 516 28.85 21.67 4.92
C ASN A 516 29.99 21.24 4.00
N ALA A 517 29.75 20.30 3.09
CA ALA A 517 30.73 19.84 2.12
C ALA A 517 31.15 20.93 1.12
N LEU A 518 30.22 21.80 0.69
CA LEU A 518 30.54 22.94 -0.17
C LEU A 518 31.34 24.02 0.58
N LYS A 519 31.06 24.26 1.86
CA LYS A 519 31.84 25.20 2.70
C LYS A 519 33.29 24.75 2.88
N GLU A 520 33.53 23.47 3.07
CA GLU A 520 34.90 22.90 3.11
C GLU A 520 35.67 23.16 1.80
N LYS A 521 34.94 23.30 0.68
CA LYS A 521 35.50 23.65 -0.64
C LYS A 521 35.58 25.17 -0.91
N GLY A 522 35.23 26.01 0.08
CA GLY A 522 35.34 27.45 0.01
C GLY A 522 34.12 28.18 -0.59
N TYR A 523 32.99 27.52 -0.81
CA TYR A 523 31.78 28.19 -1.27
C TYR A 523 30.97 28.81 -0.13
N HIS A 524 30.28 29.91 -0.43
CA HIS A 524 29.32 30.55 0.48
C HIS A 524 27.91 30.08 0.17
N VAL A 525 27.29 29.38 1.13
CA VAL A 525 26.07 28.63 0.87
C VAL A 525 24.98 28.97 1.87
N THR A 526 23.92 29.61 1.38
CA THR A 526 22.65 29.82 2.07
C THR A 526 21.87 28.52 2.18
N LEU A 527 21.19 28.31 3.29
CA LEU A 527 20.24 27.19 3.46
C LEU A 527 18.89 27.72 3.91
N VAL A 528 17.86 27.38 3.14
CA VAL A 528 16.45 27.71 3.40
C VAL A 528 15.62 26.45 3.53
N ASN A 529 14.85 26.35 4.58
CA ASN A 529 13.79 25.35 4.76
C ASN A 529 12.49 25.84 4.11
N GLY A 530 12.10 25.24 3.01
CA GLY A 530 10.94 25.63 2.19
C GLY A 530 9.60 25.14 2.75
N ARG A 531 9.43 25.12 4.05
CA ARG A 531 8.26 24.69 4.86
C ARG A 531 6.94 24.47 4.10
N PHE A 532 6.58 25.44 3.21
CA PHE A 532 5.40 25.38 2.36
C PHE A 532 5.79 25.11 0.91
N ILE A 533 5.14 24.10 0.33
CA ILE A 533 5.26 23.75 -1.07
C ILE A 533 4.16 24.45 -1.90
N LYS A 534 3.02 24.66 -1.25
CA LYS A 534 1.90 25.43 -1.79
C LYS A 534 1.19 26.20 -0.67
N PRO A 535 1.19 27.53 -0.72
CA PRO A 535 1.91 28.37 -1.69
C PRO A 535 3.42 28.34 -1.50
N ILE A 536 4.18 28.69 -2.54
CA ILE A 536 5.63 28.95 -2.43
C ILE A 536 5.85 30.33 -1.79
N ASP A 537 6.98 30.50 -1.09
CA ASP A 537 7.36 31.79 -0.50
C ASP A 537 8.03 32.71 -1.54
N THR A 538 7.23 33.49 -2.23
CA THR A 538 7.72 34.42 -3.27
C THR A 538 8.65 35.48 -2.72
N GLN A 539 8.43 36.00 -1.49
CA GLN A 539 9.30 37.00 -0.87
C GLN A 539 10.69 36.45 -0.58
N MET A 540 10.78 35.18 -0.17
CA MET A 540 12.06 34.48 -0.03
C MET A 540 12.76 34.34 -1.38
N LEU A 541 12.02 33.96 -2.43
CA LEU A 541 12.59 33.84 -3.78
C LEU A 541 13.08 35.18 -4.31
N ASP A 542 12.37 36.29 -4.09
CA ASP A 542 12.79 37.63 -4.44
C ASP A 542 14.12 38.03 -3.72
N ARG A 543 14.22 37.71 -2.43
CA ARG A 543 15.44 37.94 -1.65
C ARG A 543 16.62 37.13 -2.16
N LEU A 544 16.41 35.84 -2.46
CA LEU A 544 17.47 34.96 -2.97
C LEU A 544 17.93 35.39 -4.36
N SER A 545 17.02 35.86 -5.22
CA SER A 545 17.36 36.28 -6.58
C SER A 545 18.26 37.52 -6.63
N GLN A 546 18.29 38.35 -5.57
CA GLN A 546 19.13 39.53 -5.49
C GLN A 546 20.58 39.24 -5.11
N ASN A 547 20.84 38.17 -4.37
CA ASN A 547 22.11 37.94 -3.69
C ASN A 547 22.81 36.62 -4.09
N HIS A 548 22.21 35.80 -4.93
CA HIS A 548 22.75 34.49 -5.30
C HIS A 548 22.90 34.35 -6.82
N LYS A 549 23.82 33.50 -7.25
CA LYS A 549 24.05 33.13 -8.66
C LYS A 549 23.37 31.83 -9.03
N LEU A 550 23.23 30.94 -8.05
CA LEU A 550 22.60 29.61 -8.21
C LEU A 550 21.62 29.36 -7.08
N LEU A 551 20.41 28.99 -7.45
CA LEU A 551 19.37 28.43 -6.57
C LEU A 551 19.24 26.95 -6.84
N VAL A 552 19.39 26.13 -5.80
CA VAL A 552 19.23 24.67 -5.86
C VAL A 552 17.98 24.29 -5.10
N THR A 553 16.95 23.81 -5.79
CA THR A 553 15.75 23.25 -5.15
C THR A 553 15.97 21.77 -4.85
N MET A 554 15.54 21.30 -3.67
CA MET A 554 15.77 19.91 -3.25
C MET A 554 14.50 19.29 -2.70
N GLU A 555 14.00 18.25 -3.39
CA GLU A 555 12.77 17.55 -3.03
C GLU A 555 12.85 16.03 -3.30
N GLU A 556 12.12 15.22 -2.52
CA GLU A 556 11.88 13.80 -2.82
C GLU A 556 10.52 13.65 -3.51
N ASN A 557 10.44 14.13 -4.74
CA ASN A 557 9.29 14.05 -5.63
C ASN A 557 9.81 14.06 -7.07
N VAL A 558 9.00 13.57 -8.01
CA VAL A 558 9.31 13.68 -9.44
C VAL A 558 9.36 15.16 -9.87
N GLU A 559 10.10 15.46 -10.93
CA GLU A 559 10.29 16.83 -11.42
C GLU A 559 8.95 17.45 -11.84
N SER A 560 8.17 16.74 -12.64
CA SER A 560 6.92 17.24 -13.20
C SER A 560 5.87 17.55 -12.12
N GLY A 561 5.40 18.79 -12.07
CA GLY A 561 4.46 19.29 -11.06
C GLY A 561 5.09 19.46 -9.66
N GLY A 562 6.39 19.24 -9.51
CA GLY A 562 7.11 19.32 -8.26
C GLY A 562 7.34 20.75 -7.74
N PHE A 563 8.02 20.84 -6.59
CA PHE A 563 8.35 22.13 -5.97
C PHE A 563 9.36 22.91 -6.81
N GLY A 564 10.40 22.23 -7.32
CA GLY A 564 11.46 22.87 -8.12
C GLY A 564 10.94 23.46 -9.42
N GLU A 565 9.98 22.80 -10.09
CA GLU A 565 9.36 23.31 -11.31
C GLU A 565 8.61 24.63 -11.04
N LYS A 566 7.85 24.71 -9.94
CA LYS A 566 7.14 25.94 -9.54
C LYS A 566 8.08 27.09 -9.20
N VAL A 567 9.14 26.78 -8.48
CA VAL A 567 10.18 27.77 -8.15
C VAL A 567 10.83 28.30 -9.43
N ARG A 568 11.18 27.42 -10.37
CA ARG A 568 11.77 27.81 -11.66
C ARG A 568 10.80 28.69 -12.46
N SER A 569 9.51 28.29 -12.57
CA SER A 569 8.48 29.08 -13.23
C SER A 569 8.40 30.50 -12.67
N TYR A 570 8.37 30.61 -11.34
CA TYR A 570 8.35 31.92 -10.67
C TYR A 570 9.58 32.77 -11.00
N ILE A 571 10.77 32.20 -10.98
CA ILE A 571 12.03 32.90 -11.31
C ILE A 571 12.02 33.40 -12.76
N ASP A 572 11.58 32.55 -13.69
CA ASP A 572 11.51 32.88 -15.12
C ASP A 572 10.43 33.94 -15.42
N GLU A 573 9.23 33.81 -14.83
CA GLU A 573 8.12 34.75 -15.00
C GLU A 573 8.45 36.16 -14.48
N ASN A 574 9.27 36.27 -13.44
CA ASN A 574 9.71 37.56 -12.91
C ASN A 574 11.02 38.09 -13.55
N GLY A 575 11.59 37.38 -14.51
CA GLY A 575 12.78 37.79 -15.25
C GLY A 575 14.04 37.86 -14.39
N TYR A 576 14.16 37.09 -13.31
CA TYR A 576 15.32 37.09 -12.44
C TYR A 576 16.52 36.40 -13.11
N ASN A 577 17.69 37.05 -13.04
CA ASN A 577 18.94 36.47 -13.52
C ASN A 577 19.55 35.52 -12.49
N LEU A 578 18.83 34.46 -12.17
CA LEU A 578 19.20 33.45 -11.17
C LEU A 578 19.12 32.05 -11.81
N SER A 579 20.28 31.37 -11.89
CA SER A 579 20.28 29.99 -12.41
C SER A 579 19.59 29.05 -11.42
N VAL A 580 18.70 28.17 -11.89
CA VAL A 580 18.03 27.20 -11.06
C VAL A 580 18.52 25.79 -11.39
N LEU A 581 18.87 25.00 -10.36
CA LEU A 581 19.19 23.59 -10.44
C LEU A 581 18.16 22.81 -9.62
N SER A 582 17.36 21.97 -10.26
CA SER A 582 16.42 21.08 -9.57
C SER A 582 17.10 19.78 -9.18
N VAL A 583 17.00 19.42 -7.90
CA VAL A 583 17.39 18.13 -7.34
C VAL A 583 16.11 17.43 -6.92
N CYS A 584 15.68 16.48 -7.73
CA CYS A 584 14.41 15.78 -7.63
C CYS A 584 14.56 14.35 -8.14
N VAL A 585 13.53 13.54 -8.00
CA VAL A 585 13.46 12.20 -8.60
C VAL A 585 13.31 12.37 -10.12
N PRO A 586 14.12 11.67 -10.93
CA PRO A 586 13.98 11.71 -12.39
C PRO A 586 12.62 11.13 -12.84
N ASP A 587 12.28 11.33 -14.12
CA ASP A 587 11.03 10.82 -14.72
C ASP A 587 11.11 9.30 -14.96
N GLU A 588 11.24 8.55 -13.86
CA GLU A 588 11.30 7.08 -13.84
C GLU A 588 10.75 6.51 -12.55
N TYR A 589 10.34 5.22 -12.60
CA TYR A 589 9.94 4.49 -11.40
C TYR A 589 11.17 4.05 -10.60
N VAL A 590 11.19 4.39 -9.31
CA VAL A 590 12.28 3.99 -8.41
C VAL A 590 12.03 2.58 -7.88
N GLU A 591 12.91 1.66 -8.19
CA GLU A 591 12.85 0.26 -7.79
C GLU A 591 12.95 0.06 -6.26
N HIS A 592 12.86 -1.20 -5.82
CA HIS A 592 13.02 -1.57 -4.41
C HIS A 592 14.49 -1.60 -3.99
N GLY A 593 14.75 -1.27 -2.73
CA GLY A 593 16.10 -1.32 -2.17
C GLY A 593 16.25 -0.57 -0.86
N ASN A 594 17.49 -0.44 -0.40
CA ASN A 594 17.82 0.43 0.71
C ASN A 594 17.69 1.91 0.28
N VAL A 595 17.10 2.75 1.14
CA VAL A 595 16.81 4.16 0.82
C VAL A 595 18.07 4.95 0.44
N GLU A 596 19.19 4.73 1.13
CA GLU A 596 20.45 5.43 0.85
C GLU A 596 21.03 5.05 -0.52
N ILE A 597 20.95 3.74 -0.87
CA ILE A 597 21.36 3.26 -2.19
C ILE A 597 20.48 3.87 -3.27
N LEU A 598 19.16 3.86 -3.08
CA LEU A 598 18.22 4.42 -4.05
C LEU A 598 18.43 5.92 -4.26
N ARG A 599 18.65 6.70 -3.19
CA ARG A 599 18.98 8.14 -3.30
C ARG A 599 20.26 8.38 -4.09
N LYS A 600 21.27 7.53 -3.92
CA LYS A 600 22.52 7.60 -4.68
C LYS A 600 22.31 7.28 -6.14
N GLU A 601 21.58 6.22 -6.46
CA GLU A 601 21.26 5.83 -7.83
C GLU A 601 20.51 6.92 -8.62
N ILE A 602 19.53 7.56 -7.99
CA ILE A 602 18.80 8.67 -8.64
C ILE A 602 19.50 10.04 -8.47
N GLY A 603 20.66 10.09 -7.80
CA GLY A 603 21.52 11.27 -7.70
C GLY A 603 20.96 12.41 -6.85
N ILE A 604 20.23 12.09 -5.77
CA ILE A 604 19.71 13.09 -4.80
C ILE A 604 20.38 12.99 -3.43
N ASP A 605 21.38 12.13 -3.27
CA ASP A 605 22.25 12.06 -2.08
C ASP A 605 23.20 13.27 -2.02
N ALA A 606 23.81 13.50 -0.85
CA ALA A 606 24.64 14.68 -0.63
C ALA A 606 25.86 14.76 -1.57
N GLU A 607 26.55 13.65 -1.83
CA GLU A 607 27.72 13.59 -2.70
C GLU A 607 27.37 13.93 -4.15
N SER A 608 26.32 13.31 -4.66
CA SER A 608 25.81 13.55 -6.02
C SER A 608 25.38 15.01 -6.23
N VAL A 609 24.70 15.59 -5.24
CA VAL A 609 24.24 16.99 -5.28
C VAL A 609 25.41 17.95 -5.25
N VAL A 610 26.43 17.74 -4.40
CA VAL A 610 27.65 18.54 -4.38
C VAL A 610 28.33 18.56 -5.75
N ASN A 611 28.47 17.39 -6.39
CA ASN A 611 29.08 17.27 -7.70
C ASN A 611 28.30 18.02 -8.80
N LYS A 612 26.95 17.89 -8.80
CA LYS A 612 26.05 18.63 -9.72
C LYS A 612 26.22 20.15 -9.55
N ILE A 613 26.30 20.63 -8.30
CA ILE A 613 26.47 22.06 -8.00
C ILE A 613 27.83 22.55 -8.49
N ILE A 614 28.94 21.87 -8.19
CA ILE A 614 30.29 22.25 -8.62
C ILE A 614 30.35 22.27 -10.15
N GLN A 615 29.80 21.28 -10.82
CA GLN A 615 29.74 21.26 -12.30
C GLN A 615 28.96 22.47 -12.85
N LYS A 616 27.87 22.85 -12.20
CA LYS A 616 27.04 23.99 -12.63
C LYS A 616 27.71 25.32 -12.38
N MET A 617 28.48 25.45 -11.29
CA MET A 617 29.24 26.67 -10.93
C MET A 617 30.51 26.85 -11.76
N GLY A 618 31.12 25.77 -12.23
CA GLY A 618 32.34 25.81 -13.05
C GLY A 618 32.10 26.06 -14.55
N LYS A 619 30.86 26.12 -14.97
CA LYS A 619 30.40 26.50 -16.32
C LYS A 619 29.91 27.93 -16.32
#